data_4b4ce70129c8c446118aa033310658e3
#
_entry.id   4b4ce70129c8c446118aa033310658e3
#
_cell.length_a   1.000
_cell.length_b   1.000
_cell.length_c   1.000
_cell.angle_alpha   90.00
_cell.angle_beta   90.00
_cell.angle_gamma   90.00
#
_symmetry.space_group_name_H-M   'P 1'
#
loop_
_entity.id
_entity.type
_entity.pdbx_description
1 polymer ?
#
loop_
_entity_poly.entity_id
_entity_poly.type
_entity_poly.pdbx_seq_one_letter_code
_entity_poly.pdbx_strand_id
1 'polypeptide(L)'
;MGKTKLFFRKPPLDLHGITHLEVQALVEDYVLLNQAYLPLQIITGNSQGMKNRVIKCLKEHGFAYQIGDAFNKGYVAVLKD
;
A
#
# COMPACT_ATOMS: atom_id res chain seq x y z
N MET A 1 -13.58 18.03 10.89
CA MET A 1 -13.48 16.62 11.23
C MET A 1 -12.14 16.04 10.85
N GLY A 2 -11.45 15.44 11.77
CA GLY A 2 -10.14 14.86 11.49
C GLY A 2 -10.27 13.59 10.66
N LYS A 3 -9.13 13.16 10.12
CA LYS A 3 -9.08 11.89 9.38
C LYS A 3 -9.20 10.73 10.33
N THR A 4 -9.93 9.71 9.92
CA THR A 4 -10.04 8.48 10.68
C THR A 4 -8.72 7.71 10.59
N LYS A 5 -8.24 7.27 11.72
CA LYS A 5 -7.05 6.42 11.76
C LYS A 5 -7.43 5.02 11.29
N LEU A 6 -6.62 4.49 10.37
CA LEU A 6 -6.85 3.15 9.85
C LEU A 6 -6.28 2.08 10.78
N PHE A 7 -6.98 0.96 10.86
CA PHE A 7 -6.50 -0.23 11.56
C PHE A 7 -6.12 -1.29 10.54
N PHE A 8 -4.92 -1.83 10.69
CA PHE A 8 -4.42 -2.88 9.80
C PHE A 8 -4.33 -4.18 10.59
N ARG A 9 -5.04 -5.20 10.12
CA ARG A 9 -5.07 -6.52 10.78
C ARG A 9 -3.89 -7.39 10.43
N LYS A 10 -3.27 -7.12 9.27
CA LYS A 10 -2.14 -7.90 8.78
C LYS A 10 -0.86 -7.10 8.91
N PRO A 11 0.28 -7.77 9.11
CA PRO A 11 1.55 -7.08 9.06
C PRO A 11 1.71 -6.35 7.73
N PRO A 12 2.37 -5.19 7.72
CA PRO A 12 2.54 -4.44 6.47
C PRO A 12 3.49 -5.16 5.52
N LEU A 13 3.30 -4.89 4.23
CA LEU A 13 4.30 -5.23 3.23
C LEU A 13 5.35 -4.12 3.25
N ASP A 14 6.56 -4.44 3.68
CA ASP A 14 7.65 -3.47 3.78
C ASP A 14 8.51 -3.56 2.52
N LEU A 15 8.53 -2.50 1.74
CA LEU A 15 9.28 -2.45 0.48
C LEU A 15 10.69 -1.90 0.61
N HIS A 16 11.19 -1.70 1.84
CA HIS A 16 12.56 -1.26 2.04
C HIS A 16 13.53 -2.27 1.43
N GLY A 17 14.48 -1.79 0.62
CA GLY A 17 15.46 -2.67 0.01
C GLY A 17 14.95 -3.48 -1.18
N ILE A 18 13.70 -3.31 -1.56
CA ILE A 18 13.11 -4.00 -2.71
C ILE A 18 13.38 -3.18 -3.97
N THR A 19 13.80 -3.86 -5.04
CA THR A 19 14.03 -3.19 -6.31
C THR A 19 12.70 -2.86 -7.00
N HIS A 20 12.72 -1.85 -7.85
CA HIS A 20 11.53 -1.47 -8.60
C HIS A 20 11.01 -2.59 -9.51
N LEU A 21 11.89 -3.48 -9.94
CA LEU A 21 11.49 -4.63 -10.78
C LEU A 21 10.65 -5.64 -10.01
N GLU A 22 10.82 -5.72 -8.70
CA GLU A 22 10.13 -6.71 -7.88
C GLU A 22 8.82 -6.20 -7.30
N VAL A 23 8.60 -4.87 -7.30
CA VAL A 23 7.49 -4.24 -6.58
C VAL A 23 6.14 -4.75 -7.05
N GLN A 24 5.93 -4.81 -8.36
CA GLN A 24 4.61 -5.19 -8.88
C GLN A 24 4.21 -6.59 -8.42
N ALA A 25 5.09 -7.57 -8.56
CA ALA A 25 4.78 -8.93 -8.17
C ALA A 25 4.51 -9.04 -6.67
N LEU A 26 5.33 -8.37 -5.86
CA LEU A 26 5.15 -8.41 -4.40
C LEU A 26 3.85 -7.75 -3.95
N VAL A 27 3.52 -6.61 -4.53
CA VAL A 27 2.27 -5.90 -4.20
C VAL A 27 1.07 -6.72 -4.63
N GLU A 28 1.08 -7.24 -5.85
CA GLU A 28 -0.01 -8.08 -6.34
C GLU A 28 -0.25 -9.28 -5.44
N ASP A 29 0.81 -10.02 -5.12
CA ASP A 29 0.69 -11.20 -4.26
C ASP A 29 0.13 -10.83 -2.90
N TYR A 30 0.69 -9.79 -2.29
CA TYR A 30 0.27 -9.36 -0.96
C TYR A 30 -1.20 -8.95 -0.92
N VAL A 31 -1.62 -8.12 -1.85
CA VAL A 31 -2.99 -7.61 -1.87
C VAL A 31 -3.98 -8.70 -2.23
N LEU A 32 -3.69 -9.51 -3.25
CA LEU A 32 -4.61 -10.55 -3.68
C LEU A 32 -4.78 -11.65 -2.63
N LEU A 33 -3.70 -12.00 -1.93
CA LEU A 33 -3.77 -13.00 -0.87
C LEU A 33 -4.50 -12.49 0.37
N ASN A 34 -4.56 -11.18 0.56
CA ASN A 34 -5.12 -10.59 1.78
C ASN A 34 -6.37 -9.74 1.55
N GLN A 35 -7.07 -9.94 0.44
CA GLN A 35 -8.25 -9.13 0.12
C GLN A 35 -9.33 -9.16 1.21
N ALA A 36 -9.45 -10.28 1.91
CA ALA A 36 -10.44 -10.41 2.98
C ALA A 36 -10.10 -9.57 4.22
N TYR A 37 -8.92 -9.00 4.26
CA TYR A 37 -8.40 -8.29 5.43
C TYR A 37 -8.08 -6.82 5.17
N LEU A 38 -8.72 -6.23 4.16
CA LEU A 38 -8.54 -4.80 3.90
C LEU A 38 -9.04 -3.99 5.09
N PRO A 39 -8.42 -2.86 5.43
CA PRO A 39 -7.33 -2.24 4.69
C PRO A 39 -5.98 -2.90 4.96
N LEU A 40 -5.08 -2.75 3.99
CA LEU A 40 -3.70 -3.26 4.09
C LEU A 40 -2.71 -2.09 4.01
N GLN A 41 -1.55 -2.29 4.60
CA GLN A 41 -0.51 -1.26 4.62
C GLN A 41 0.71 -1.70 3.81
N ILE A 42 1.16 -0.82 2.92
CA ILE A 42 2.36 -1.06 2.12
C ILE A 42 3.35 0.07 2.43
N ILE A 43 4.47 -0.27 3.06
CA ILE A 43 5.46 0.70 3.47
C ILE A 43 6.39 1.01 2.31
N THR A 44 6.37 2.24 1.84
CA THR A 44 7.16 2.71 0.71
C THR A 44 8.31 3.61 1.13
N GLY A 45 8.30 4.10 2.37
CA GLY A 45 9.18 5.18 2.78
C GLY A 45 8.83 6.46 2.02
N ASN A 46 9.80 7.36 1.91
CA ASN A 46 9.59 8.63 1.26
C ASN A 46 9.89 8.60 -0.25
N SER A 47 10.12 7.42 -0.80
CA SER A 47 10.42 7.27 -2.22
C SER A 47 9.17 7.52 -3.07
N GLN A 48 9.17 8.59 -3.83
CA GLN A 48 8.06 8.90 -4.74
C GLN A 48 7.98 7.87 -5.86
N GLY A 49 9.13 7.41 -6.35
CA GLY A 49 9.15 6.36 -7.37
C GLY A 49 8.51 5.07 -6.89
N MET A 50 8.79 4.67 -5.66
CA MET A 50 8.19 3.49 -5.07
C MET A 50 6.68 3.65 -4.90
N LYS A 51 6.25 4.81 -4.37
CA LYS A 51 4.82 5.11 -4.23
C LYS A 51 4.10 5.04 -5.56
N ASN A 52 4.68 5.62 -6.60
CA ASN A 52 4.07 5.63 -7.93
C ASN A 52 3.87 4.23 -8.47
N ARG A 53 4.83 3.33 -8.27
CA ARG A 53 4.71 1.95 -8.71
C ARG A 53 3.62 1.19 -7.97
N VAL A 54 3.54 1.39 -6.65
CA VAL A 54 2.49 0.78 -5.83
C VAL A 54 1.11 1.27 -6.29
N ILE A 55 0.96 2.58 -6.44
CA ILE A 55 -0.32 3.18 -6.84
C ILE A 55 -0.73 2.68 -8.22
N LYS A 56 0.20 2.61 -9.17
CA LYS A 56 -0.10 2.11 -10.50
C LYS A 56 -0.65 0.68 -10.43
N CYS A 57 0.01 -0.18 -9.65
CA CYS A 57 -0.43 -1.56 -9.46
C CYS A 57 -1.84 -1.63 -8.88
N LEU A 58 -2.11 -0.84 -7.85
CA LEU A 58 -3.43 -0.83 -7.21
C LEU A 58 -4.51 -0.34 -8.17
N LYS A 59 -4.22 0.68 -8.95
CA LYS A 59 -5.16 1.18 -9.96
C LYS A 59 -5.47 0.13 -11.02
N GLU A 60 -4.45 -0.59 -11.48
CA GLU A 60 -4.63 -1.63 -12.49
C GLU A 60 -5.55 -2.74 -12.00
N HIS A 61 -5.55 -3.01 -10.71
CA HIS A 61 -6.40 -4.02 -10.10
C HIS A 61 -7.72 -3.47 -9.52
N GLY A 62 -7.96 -2.18 -9.68
CA GLY A 62 -9.22 -1.58 -9.25
C GLY A 62 -9.33 -1.33 -7.75
N PHE A 63 -8.23 -1.28 -7.04
CA PHE A 63 -8.25 -1.01 -5.60
C PHE A 63 -8.23 0.48 -5.30
N ALA A 64 -9.04 0.90 -4.33
CA ALA A 64 -8.95 2.23 -3.77
C ALA A 64 -7.77 2.30 -2.81
N TYR A 65 -7.16 3.46 -2.70
CA TYR A 65 -5.97 3.62 -1.87
C TYR A 65 -5.94 5.01 -1.22
N GLN A 66 -5.07 5.14 -0.21
CA GLN A 66 -4.80 6.40 0.45
C GLN A 66 -3.29 6.50 0.70
N ILE A 67 -2.69 7.65 0.38
CA ILE A 67 -1.26 7.85 0.63
C ILE A 67 -1.08 8.32 2.05
N GLY A 68 -0.60 7.41 2.90
CA GLY A 68 -0.31 7.74 4.28
C GLY A 68 -1.50 8.24 5.08
N ASP A 69 -1.20 8.96 6.13
CA ASP A 69 -2.18 9.63 6.98
C ASP A 69 -1.69 11.05 7.28
N ALA A 70 -2.29 11.71 8.26
CA ALA A 70 -1.93 13.09 8.60
C ALA A 70 -0.50 13.20 9.18
N PHE A 71 0.03 12.10 9.71
CA PHE A 71 1.30 12.10 10.43
C PHE A 71 2.42 11.37 9.71
N ASN A 72 2.08 10.41 8.86
CA ASN A 72 3.07 9.57 8.19
C ASN A 72 2.69 9.37 6.74
N LYS A 73 3.52 9.90 5.82
CA LYS A 73 3.31 9.75 4.38
C LYS A 73 4.16 8.63 3.77
N GLY A 74 4.85 7.86 4.60
CA GLY A 74 5.76 6.80 4.16
C GLY A 74 5.10 5.48 3.84
N TYR A 75 3.79 5.44 3.63
CA TYR A 75 3.09 4.21 3.26
C TYR A 75 1.90 4.49 2.36
N VAL A 76 1.40 3.45 1.72
CA VAL A 76 0.15 3.49 0.96
C VAL A 76 -0.81 2.49 1.62
N ALA A 77 -2.01 2.93 1.91
CA ALA A 77 -3.06 2.05 2.43
C ALA A 77 -3.93 1.57 1.28
N VAL A 78 -4.20 0.27 1.22
CA VAL A 78 -5.15 -0.33 0.28
C VAL A 78 -6.47 -0.41 1.02
N LEU A 79 -7.50 0.29 0.54
CA LEU A 79 -8.73 0.47 1.30
C LEU A 79 -9.81 -0.54 0.96
N LYS A 80 -10.05 -0.77 -0.32
CA LYS A 80 -11.06 -1.70 -0.81
C LYS A 80 -10.86 -1.95 -2.31
N ASP A 81 -11.46 -2.99 -2.80
CA ASP A 81 -11.48 -3.29 -4.23
C ASP A 81 -12.70 -2.69 -4.91
#